data_a12cdf642480974e57445b65dc0af3ae
#
_entry.id   a12cdf642480974e57445b65dc0af3ae
#
_cell.length_a   1.000
_cell.length_b   1.000
_cell.length_c   1.000
_cell.angle_alpha   90.00
_cell.angle_beta   90.00
_cell.angle_gamma   90.00
#
_symmetry.space_group_name_H-M   'P 1'
#
loop_
_entity.id
_entity.type
_entity.pdbx_description
1 polymer ?
#
loop_
_entity_poly.entity_id
_entity_poly.type
_entity_poly.pdbx_seq_one_letter_code
_entity_poly.pdbx_strand_id
1 'polypeptide(L)'
;MKQSFATAQPRVSLIGNPSDIYGGFGLGFPIWNWQAKVFLDTSISTTEEIPLLQATREVFSQHHTVKQKFGLRFISDIPLQAGLGGSSALVMAALRAMGKAHGFQWTWRSLADATLTVEQEHLGIIAGPMDRWIQAQEEFLWM
;
A
#
# COMPACT_ATOMS: atom_id res chain seq x y z
N MET A 1 -21.83 -0.79 -6.77
CA MET A 1 -20.63 -0.33 -6.03
C MET A 1 -20.38 1.11 -6.44
N LYS A 2 -20.28 2.00 -5.49
CA LYS A 2 -19.95 3.41 -5.77
C LYS A 2 -18.45 3.56 -6.04
N GLN A 3 -18.07 4.61 -6.79
CA GLN A 3 -16.68 5.02 -6.89
C GLN A 3 -16.12 5.23 -5.49
N SER A 4 -14.94 4.70 -5.27
CA SER A 4 -14.24 4.79 -4.00
C SER A 4 -12.79 5.17 -4.27
N PHE A 5 -12.20 5.91 -3.35
CA PHE A 5 -10.79 6.21 -3.39
C PHE A 5 -10.18 6.19 -1.99
N ALA A 6 -8.89 6.00 -1.94
CA ALA A 6 -8.12 6.14 -0.72
C ALA A 6 -6.71 6.62 -1.04
N THR A 7 -6.03 7.08 -0.01
CA THR A 7 -4.68 7.64 -0.09
C THR A 7 -3.73 6.95 0.87
N ALA A 8 -2.44 7.05 0.59
CA ALA A 8 -1.38 6.68 1.50
C ALA A 8 -0.16 7.58 1.26
N GLN A 9 0.59 7.87 2.33
CA GLN A 9 1.75 8.73 2.29
C GLN A 9 3.04 7.92 2.07
N PRO A 10 4.09 8.56 1.51
CA PRO A 10 5.44 8.03 1.58
C PRO A 10 6.00 8.14 3.00
N ARG A 11 7.15 7.56 3.22
CA ARG A 11 7.85 7.59 4.52
C ARG A 11 9.33 7.90 4.35
N VAL A 12 9.92 8.43 5.39
CA VAL A 12 11.38 8.52 5.55
C VAL A 12 11.80 7.62 6.70
N SER A 13 12.81 6.80 6.45
CA SER A 13 13.52 6.05 7.47
C SER A 13 14.79 6.83 7.84
N LEU A 14 14.88 7.31 9.06
CA LEU A 14 16.04 8.05 9.56
C LEU A 14 17.16 7.11 9.98
N ILE A 15 16.82 6.01 10.65
CA ILE A 15 17.75 5.03 11.20
C ILE A 15 17.13 3.65 11.03
N GLY A 16 17.96 2.65 10.75
CA GLY A 16 17.57 1.24 10.85
C GLY A 16 17.09 0.58 9.57
N ASN A 17 17.09 1.27 8.43
CA ASN A 17 16.84 0.62 7.16
C ASN A 17 18.19 0.25 6.49
N PRO A 18 18.48 -1.02 6.19
CA PRO A 18 17.59 -2.20 6.25
C PRO A 18 17.72 -3.08 7.51
N SER A 19 18.23 -2.59 8.63
CA SER A 19 18.48 -3.43 9.80
C SER A 19 17.22 -4.07 10.41
N ASP A 20 16.06 -3.49 10.17
CA ASP A 20 14.75 -4.04 10.58
C ASP A 20 14.46 -5.43 9.96
N ILE A 21 15.00 -5.73 8.79
CA ILE A 21 14.91 -7.05 8.15
C ILE A 21 15.57 -8.14 9.03
N TYR A 22 16.57 -7.74 9.79
CA TYR A 22 17.36 -8.62 10.66
C TYR A 22 17.00 -8.49 12.14
N GLY A 23 15.86 -7.87 12.44
CA GLY A 23 15.40 -7.66 13.83
C GLY A 23 16.06 -6.49 14.54
N GLY A 24 16.70 -5.59 13.81
CA GLY A 24 17.28 -4.36 14.36
C GLY A 24 16.27 -3.26 14.62
N PHE A 25 16.73 -2.22 15.31
CA PHE A 25 15.90 -1.04 15.62
C PHE A 25 15.78 -0.11 14.41
N GLY A 26 14.69 0.65 14.38
CA GLY A 26 14.43 1.63 13.34
C GLY A 26 13.67 2.83 13.84
N LEU A 27 13.81 3.93 13.11
CA LEU A 27 13.14 5.19 13.36
C LEU A 27 12.73 5.82 12.04
N GLY A 28 11.46 6.17 11.89
CA GLY A 28 10.97 6.81 10.69
C GLY A 28 9.64 7.52 10.90
N PHE A 29 9.22 8.24 9.86
CA PHE A 29 7.97 9.00 9.89
C PHE A 29 7.37 9.15 8.50
N PRO A 30 6.03 9.37 8.39
CA PRO A 30 5.39 9.66 7.11
C PRO A 30 5.70 11.09 6.65
N ILE A 31 5.68 11.28 5.33
CA ILE A 31 5.78 12.60 4.71
C ILE A 31 4.39 13.02 4.25
N TRP A 32 3.79 13.98 4.93
CA TRP A 32 2.39 14.36 4.72
C TRP A 32 2.16 15.18 3.45
N ASN A 33 3.20 15.78 2.87
CA ASN A 33 3.09 16.68 1.72
C ASN A 33 2.86 15.94 0.40
N TRP A 34 3.13 14.65 0.35
CA TRP A 34 2.96 13.80 -0.83
C TRP A 34 2.03 12.64 -0.52
N GLN A 35 1.39 12.13 -1.56
CA GLN A 35 0.51 10.98 -1.41
C GLN A 35 0.37 10.19 -2.70
N ALA A 36 0.09 8.90 -2.57
CA ALA A 36 -0.50 8.09 -3.61
C ALA A 36 -2.02 8.05 -3.39
N LYS A 37 -2.77 8.19 -4.46
CA LYS A 37 -4.23 8.12 -4.44
C LYS A 37 -4.69 7.08 -5.45
N VAL A 38 -5.47 6.12 -5.01
CA VAL A 38 -6.03 5.07 -5.85
C VAL A 38 -7.54 5.20 -5.89
N PHE A 39 -8.08 5.15 -7.10
CA PHE A 39 -9.51 5.16 -7.39
C PHE A 39 -9.96 3.76 -7.82
N LEU A 40 -11.03 3.30 -7.23
CA LEU A 40 -11.73 2.10 -7.66
C LEU A 40 -13.01 2.51 -8.40
N ASP A 41 -13.17 2.00 -9.61
CA ASP A 41 -14.31 2.32 -10.46
C ASP A 41 -14.74 1.09 -11.27
N THR A 42 -16.03 0.84 -11.29
CA THR A 42 -16.63 -0.27 -12.04
C THR A 42 -16.66 -0.03 -13.55
N SER A 43 -16.48 1.21 -13.98
CA SER A 43 -16.38 1.59 -15.40
C SER A 43 -14.96 1.47 -15.99
N ILE A 44 -13.95 1.32 -15.13
CA ILE A 44 -12.55 1.22 -15.56
C ILE A 44 -12.22 -0.21 -15.97
N SER A 45 -11.53 -0.36 -17.10
CA SER A 45 -11.03 -1.66 -17.54
C SER A 45 -9.86 -2.14 -16.69
N THR A 46 -9.86 -3.41 -16.34
CA THR A 46 -8.75 -4.05 -15.62
C THR A 46 -7.50 -4.27 -16.49
N THR A 47 -7.63 -4.13 -17.80
CA THR A 47 -6.53 -4.39 -18.74
C THR A 47 -5.46 -3.30 -18.77
N GLU A 48 -5.77 -2.12 -18.25
CA GLU A 48 -4.85 -0.97 -18.20
C GLU A 48 -4.11 -0.83 -16.85
N GLU A 49 -4.39 -1.73 -15.93
CA GLU A 49 -3.74 -1.69 -14.63
C GLU A 49 -2.26 -2.06 -14.72
N ILE A 50 -1.42 -1.33 -13.98
CA ILE A 50 -0.01 -1.69 -13.83
C ILE A 50 0.12 -3.00 -13.02
N PRO A 51 1.21 -3.77 -13.21
CA PRO A 51 1.41 -5.07 -12.53
C PRO A 51 1.27 -4.99 -11.01
N LEU A 52 1.71 -3.90 -10.41
CA LEU A 52 1.61 -3.68 -8.96
C LEU A 52 0.16 -3.65 -8.46
N LEU A 53 -0.72 -2.97 -9.18
CA LEU A 53 -2.15 -2.91 -8.84
C LEU A 53 -2.87 -4.23 -9.14
N GLN A 54 -2.47 -4.93 -10.18
CA GLN A 54 -2.98 -6.28 -10.47
C GLN A 54 -2.65 -7.24 -9.33
N ALA A 55 -1.40 -7.28 -8.88
CA ALA A 55 -0.97 -8.09 -7.75
C ALA A 55 -1.71 -7.72 -6.46
N THR A 56 -1.90 -6.44 -6.22
CA THR A 56 -2.65 -5.96 -5.05
C THR A 56 -4.10 -6.44 -5.06
N ARG A 57 -4.75 -6.39 -6.22
CA ARG A 57 -6.11 -6.89 -6.39
C ARG A 57 -6.20 -8.41 -6.19
N GLU A 58 -5.21 -9.16 -6.67
CA GLU A 58 -5.15 -10.59 -6.46
C GLU A 58 -5.05 -10.94 -4.97
N VAL A 59 -4.14 -10.31 -4.24
CA VAL A 59 -4.00 -10.52 -2.79
C VAL A 59 -5.29 -10.17 -2.05
N PHE A 60 -5.92 -9.05 -2.39
CA PHE A 60 -7.21 -8.69 -1.79
C PHE A 60 -8.28 -9.75 -2.06
N SER A 61 -8.39 -10.24 -3.29
CA SER A 61 -9.40 -11.21 -3.72
C SER A 61 -9.20 -12.60 -3.09
N GLN A 62 -7.99 -12.96 -2.67
CA GLN A 62 -7.73 -14.20 -1.95
C GLN A 62 -8.33 -14.23 -0.55
N HIS A 63 -8.46 -13.07 0.08
CA HIS A 63 -8.91 -12.94 1.47
C HIS A 63 -10.30 -12.32 1.61
N HIS A 64 -10.83 -11.73 0.54
CA HIS A 64 -12.11 -11.02 0.56
C HIS A 64 -12.94 -11.35 -0.66
N THR A 65 -14.25 -11.53 -0.47
CA THR A 65 -15.17 -11.77 -1.56
C THR A 65 -15.36 -10.51 -2.39
N VAL A 66 -14.98 -10.55 -3.64
CA VAL A 66 -15.20 -9.46 -4.61
C VAL A 66 -16.55 -9.65 -5.27
N LYS A 67 -17.48 -8.76 -4.96
CA LYS A 67 -18.89 -8.87 -5.42
C LYS A 67 -19.10 -8.40 -6.86
N GLN A 68 -18.23 -7.56 -7.37
CA GLN A 68 -18.36 -6.93 -8.67
C GLN A 68 -16.98 -6.64 -9.29
N LYS A 69 -16.89 -6.76 -10.61
CA LYS A 69 -15.66 -6.35 -11.33
C LYS A 69 -15.44 -4.85 -11.22
N PHE A 70 -14.19 -4.47 -11.03
CA PHE A 70 -13.75 -3.08 -10.96
C PHE A 70 -12.34 -2.94 -11.53
N GLY A 71 -11.99 -1.76 -11.95
CA GLY A 71 -10.62 -1.38 -12.29
C GLY A 71 -10.03 -0.44 -11.25
N LEU A 72 -8.72 -0.37 -11.19
CA LEU A 72 -7.95 0.51 -10.34
C LEU A 72 -7.17 1.52 -11.18
N ARG A 73 -7.25 2.78 -10.80
CA ARG A 73 -6.49 3.88 -11.38
C ARG A 73 -5.81 4.66 -10.26
N PHE A 74 -4.66 5.23 -10.53
CA PHE A 74 -3.93 5.97 -9.52
C PHE A 74 -3.41 7.32 -10.01
N ILE A 75 -3.16 8.20 -9.05
CA ILE A 75 -2.39 9.44 -9.18
C ILE A 75 -1.42 9.46 -8.01
N SER A 76 -0.16 9.79 -8.25
CA SER A 76 0.84 9.93 -7.20
C SER A 76 1.75 11.09 -7.49
N ASP A 77 2.03 11.91 -6.47
CA ASP A 77 3.04 12.97 -6.49
C ASP A 77 4.31 12.60 -5.71
N ILE A 78 4.37 11.35 -5.22
CA ILE A 78 5.56 10.83 -4.56
C ILE A 78 6.68 10.69 -5.59
N PRO A 79 7.88 11.28 -5.35
CA PRO A 79 9.01 11.16 -6.25
C PRO A 79 9.37 9.71 -6.55
N LEU A 80 9.53 9.39 -7.83
CA LEU A 80 9.86 8.03 -8.28
C LEU A 80 11.29 7.67 -7.89
N GLN A 81 11.50 6.42 -7.47
CA GLN A 81 12.81 5.84 -7.16
C GLN A 81 13.63 6.66 -6.15
N ALA A 82 12.96 7.39 -5.28
CA ALA A 82 13.59 8.24 -4.27
C ALA A 82 13.80 7.53 -2.91
N GLY A 83 13.48 6.24 -2.81
CA GLY A 83 13.58 5.50 -1.56
C GLY A 83 12.55 5.90 -0.50
N LEU A 84 11.43 6.47 -0.92
CA LEU A 84 10.40 7.02 -0.02
C LEU A 84 9.19 6.08 0.19
N GLY A 85 9.26 4.86 -0.31
CA GLY A 85 8.16 3.89 -0.18
C GLY A 85 6.95 4.19 -1.06
N GLY A 86 7.17 4.75 -2.25
CA GLY A 86 6.11 5.10 -3.20
C GLY A 86 5.30 3.89 -3.66
N SER A 87 5.94 2.76 -3.93
CA SER A 87 5.26 1.52 -4.30
C SER A 87 4.40 0.99 -3.16
N SER A 88 4.91 0.99 -1.93
CA SER A 88 4.15 0.58 -0.74
C SER A 88 2.95 1.49 -0.50
N ALA A 89 3.12 2.81 -0.69
CA ALA A 89 2.02 3.77 -0.60
C ALA A 89 0.92 3.47 -1.62
N LEU A 90 1.30 3.12 -2.84
CA LEU A 90 0.35 2.78 -3.90
C LEU A 90 -0.44 1.51 -3.57
N VAL A 91 0.24 0.47 -3.09
CA VAL A 91 -0.39 -0.78 -2.64
C VAL A 91 -1.37 -0.51 -1.48
N MET A 92 -0.93 0.26 -0.48
CA MET A 92 -1.78 0.61 0.66
C MET A 92 -3.02 1.40 0.26
N ALA A 93 -2.85 2.40 -0.60
CA ALA A 93 -3.97 3.19 -1.10
C ALA A 93 -4.97 2.30 -1.86
N ALA A 94 -4.48 1.34 -2.65
CA ALA A 94 -5.34 0.38 -3.36
C ALA A 94 -6.09 -0.55 -2.40
N LEU A 95 -5.41 -1.12 -1.41
CA LEU A 95 -6.03 -1.97 -0.40
C LEU A 95 -7.09 -1.21 0.40
N ARG A 96 -6.80 0.02 0.80
CA ARG A 96 -7.76 0.90 1.49
C ARG A 96 -8.98 1.21 0.63
N ALA A 97 -8.79 1.53 -0.65
CA ALA A 97 -9.89 1.82 -1.58
C ALA A 97 -10.77 0.59 -1.77
N MET A 98 -10.19 -0.59 -1.95
CA MET A 98 -10.92 -1.85 -2.07
C MET A 98 -11.65 -2.21 -0.79
N GLY A 99 -11.01 -2.08 0.37
CA GLY A 99 -11.66 -2.30 1.66
C GLY A 99 -12.86 -1.40 1.86
N LYS A 100 -12.72 -0.11 1.58
CA LYS A 100 -13.79 0.88 1.66
C LYS A 100 -14.96 0.54 0.73
N ALA A 101 -14.69 0.12 -0.50
CA ALA A 101 -15.71 -0.26 -1.47
C ALA A 101 -16.48 -1.52 -1.07
N HIS A 102 -15.84 -2.44 -0.36
CA HIS A 102 -16.42 -3.73 0.05
C HIS A 102 -16.88 -3.77 1.51
N GLY A 103 -16.82 -2.63 2.22
CA GLY A 103 -17.23 -2.56 3.63
C GLY A 103 -16.29 -3.26 4.59
N PHE A 104 -15.04 -3.45 4.20
CA PHE A 104 -13.99 -4.04 5.05
C PHE A 104 -13.13 -2.95 5.68
N GLN A 105 -12.90 -3.06 6.99
CA GLN A 105 -12.03 -2.14 7.74
C GLN A 105 -10.69 -2.80 8.03
N TRP A 106 -9.62 -2.20 7.50
CA TRP A 106 -8.27 -2.62 7.79
C TRP A 106 -7.84 -2.18 9.21
N THR A 107 -7.20 -3.09 9.94
CA THR A 107 -6.32 -2.68 11.03
C THR A 107 -4.98 -2.26 10.41
N TRP A 108 -4.19 -1.45 11.12
CA TRP A 108 -2.88 -1.07 10.58
C TRP A 108 -1.97 -2.30 10.36
N ARG A 109 -2.06 -3.31 11.22
CA ARG A 109 -1.29 -4.56 11.09
C ARG A 109 -1.69 -5.35 9.86
N SER A 110 -2.98 -5.61 9.70
CA SER A 110 -3.47 -6.36 8.53
C SER A 110 -3.18 -5.63 7.22
N LEU A 111 -3.21 -4.31 7.22
CA LEU A 111 -2.86 -3.50 6.06
C LEU A 111 -1.36 -3.59 5.74
N ALA A 112 -0.52 -3.48 6.76
CA ALA A 112 0.93 -3.62 6.60
C ALA A 112 1.32 -5.02 6.11
N ASP A 113 0.73 -6.06 6.70
CA ASP A 113 0.99 -7.46 6.31
C ASP A 113 0.54 -7.74 4.87
N ALA A 114 -0.64 -7.27 4.48
CA ALA A 114 -1.12 -7.42 3.11
C ALA A 114 -0.22 -6.67 2.10
N THR A 115 0.24 -5.48 2.45
CA THR A 115 1.18 -4.72 1.62
C THR A 115 2.50 -5.48 1.45
N LEU A 116 3.04 -6.01 2.53
CA LEU A 116 4.27 -6.81 2.50
C LEU A 116 4.10 -8.06 1.66
N THR A 117 2.96 -8.75 1.75
CA THR A 117 2.63 -9.91 0.93
C THR A 117 2.66 -9.58 -0.56
N VAL A 118 2.04 -8.47 -0.97
CA VAL A 118 2.09 -8.02 -2.37
C VAL A 118 3.54 -7.83 -2.84
N GLU A 119 4.34 -7.16 -2.04
CA GLU A 119 5.72 -6.84 -2.42
C GLU A 119 6.64 -8.06 -2.44
N GLN A 120 6.53 -8.96 -1.46
CA GLN A 120 7.38 -10.15 -1.38
C GLN A 120 6.96 -11.25 -2.34
N GLU A 121 5.68 -11.61 -2.37
CA GLU A 121 5.20 -12.77 -3.12
C GLU A 121 5.01 -12.47 -4.61
N HIS A 122 4.56 -11.27 -4.95
CA HIS A 122 4.24 -10.92 -6.33
C HIS A 122 5.35 -10.14 -7.05
N LEU A 123 6.17 -9.38 -6.33
CA LEU A 123 7.24 -8.57 -6.90
C LEU A 123 8.64 -9.06 -6.54
N GLY A 124 8.77 -10.04 -5.62
CA GLY A 124 10.06 -10.59 -5.20
C GLY A 124 10.94 -9.57 -4.46
N ILE A 125 10.35 -8.55 -3.85
CA ILE A 125 11.10 -7.52 -3.13
C ILE A 125 11.45 -8.02 -1.73
N ILE A 126 12.72 -7.95 -1.37
CA ILE A 126 13.17 -8.18 0.00
C ILE A 126 12.89 -6.90 0.79
N ALA A 127 11.98 -6.99 1.76
CA ALA A 127 11.53 -5.84 2.51
C ALA A 127 11.28 -6.17 3.98
N GLY A 128 11.64 -5.24 4.86
CA GLY A 128 11.35 -5.32 6.28
C GLY A 128 9.98 -4.72 6.64
N PRO A 129 9.51 -4.91 7.88
CA PRO A 129 8.19 -4.46 8.31
C PRO A 129 8.10 -2.96 8.60
N MET A 130 9.21 -2.32 9.00
CA MET A 130 9.21 -0.95 9.53
C MET A 130 8.53 0.06 8.62
N ASP A 131 8.88 0.06 7.35
CA ASP A 131 8.34 1.01 6.38
C ASP A 131 6.82 0.91 6.25
N ARG A 132 6.31 -0.33 6.23
CA ARG A 132 4.87 -0.61 6.11
C ARG A 132 4.14 -0.24 7.39
N TRP A 133 4.76 -0.43 8.54
CA TRP A 133 4.19 -0.03 9.82
C TRP A 133 4.08 1.48 9.94
N ILE A 134 5.11 2.23 9.52
CA ILE A 134 5.06 3.71 9.48
C ILE A 134 3.91 4.18 8.58
N GLN A 135 3.84 3.64 7.37
CA GLN A 135 2.84 4.05 6.38
C GLN A 135 1.43 3.63 6.78
N ALA A 136 1.25 2.44 7.35
CA ALA A 136 -0.05 1.94 7.77
C ALA A 136 -0.60 2.67 8.99
N GLN A 137 0.25 3.05 9.93
CA GLN A 137 -0.12 3.81 11.13
C GLN A 137 -0.21 5.32 10.87
N GLU A 138 0.48 5.81 9.84
CA GLU A 138 0.58 7.24 9.52
C GLU A 138 1.16 8.06 10.68
N GLU A 139 2.10 7.48 11.39
CA GLU A 139 2.69 8.06 12.59
C GLU A 139 4.21 7.93 12.59
N PHE A 140 4.85 8.76 13.39
CA PHE A 140 6.25 8.61 13.74
C PHE A 140 6.42 7.28 14.49
N LEU A 141 7.34 6.44 14.04
CA LEU A 141 7.54 5.12 14.60
C LEU A 141 8.97 4.93 15.06
N TRP A 142 9.10 4.47 16.29
CA TRP A 142 10.30 3.90 16.86
C TRP A 142 10.10 2.40 17.07
N MET A 143 10.98 1.59 16.51
CA MET A 143 10.96 0.13 16.65
C MET A 143 12.21 -0.34 17.38
#